data_699b5f1287c1b085655b9e04166f0364
#
_entry.id   699b5f1287c1b085655b9e04166f0364
#
_cell.length_a   1.000
_cell.length_b   1.000
_cell.length_c   1.000
_cell.angle_alpha   90.00
_cell.angle_beta   90.00
_cell.angle_gamma   90.00
#
_symmetry.space_group_name_H-M   'P 1'
#
loop_
_entity.id
_entity.type
_entity.pdbx_description
1 polymer ?
#
loop_
_entity_poly.entity_id
_entity_poly.type
_entity_poly.pdbx_seq_one_letter_code
_entity_poly.pdbx_strand_id
1 'polypeptide(L)'
;MELRRLEEQEHQKTRKLWEEVFSDDTRAFLDYYYFIKTKENEIWVIEEDGEIQSMLQLNPYQLQVAEHPFLCRYIIAVATRAQYRSRGYMSSLLRKAMQEMYGKKEPFTFLMPAAEAIYTPYDFRFVYSQRQAVFEKKAETELIEEEDATMFQAEELAAFAKERLFGTARVYAVRDAHYYQTRVLEQQSENGGIRMLKKDGKLVGIYCYAKEETCEVLEPLILPGYETVFWDSISGLSEKPVKVLACPEVLEPCARSVERKPMIMVRILHLETLLSVLTVKEGESLSCSFAVIDPILTGNSRIWKLCSQEDGRIQVTETEDSQGVLTIGALTELVF
;
A
#
# COMPACT_ATOMS: atom_id res chain seq x y z
N MET A 1 19.66 -25.52 -5.62
CA MET A 1 18.76 -24.47 -5.07
C MET A 1 19.57 -23.21 -4.86
N GLU A 2 19.20 -22.12 -5.50
CA GLU A 2 19.84 -20.81 -5.40
C GLU A 2 18.80 -19.73 -5.06
N LEU A 3 19.07 -18.91 -4.04
CA LEU A 3 18.27 -17.74 -3.69
C LEU A 3 19.01 -16.50 -4.19
N ARG A 4 18.40 -15.76 -5.11
CA ARG A 4 19.02 -14.57 -5.69
C ARG A 4 18.01 -13.48 -6.05
N ARG A 5 18.50 -12.27 -6.24
CA ARG A 5 17.75 -11.18 -6.89
C ARG A 5 17.94 -11.29 -8.39
N LEU A 6 16.84 -11.08 -9.14
CA LEU A 6 16.90 -10.98 -10.59
C LEU A 6 17.43 -9.62 -11.04
N GLU A 7 18.12 -9.61 -12.16
CA GLU A 7 18.39 -8.39 -12.91
C GLU A 7 17.12 -7.99 -13.70
N GLU A 8 16.96 -6.70 -14.06
CA GLU A 8 15.77 -6.17 -14.71
C GLU A 8 15.37 -6.96 -15.97
N GLN A 9 16.35 -7.32 -16.82
CA GLN A 9 16.11 -8.11 -18.03
C GLN A 9 15.63 -9.54 -17.76
N GLU A 10 15.74 -10.02 -16.54
CA GLU A 10 15.28 -11.36 -16.15
C GLU A 10 13.86 -11.37 -15.53
N HIS A 11 13.28 -10.20 -15.24
CA HIS A 11 12.00 -10.09 -14.54
C HIS A 11 10.89 -10.89 -15.25
N GLN A 12 10.90 -10.92 -16.59
CA GLN A 12 9.95 -11.68 -17.40
C GLN A 12 9.96 -13.19 -17.08
N LYS A 13 11.04 -13.74 -16.54
CA LYS A 13 11.14 -15.17 -16.21
C LYS A 13 10.13 -15.57 -15.11
N THR A 14 9.69 -14.61 -14.29
CA THR A 14 8.73 -14.87 -13.20
C THR A 14 7.29 -14.92 -13.67
N ARG A 15 6.97 -14.44 -14.88
CA ARG A 15 5.61 -14.37 -15.40
C ARG A 15 4.92 -15.74 -15.43
N LYS A 16 5.63 -16.79 -15.86
CA LYS A 16 5.06 -18.15 -15.90
C LYS A 16 4.60 -18.62 -14.51
N LEU A 17 5.38 -18.33 -13.46
CA LEU A 17 5.00 -18.66 -12.08
C LEU A 17 3.82 -17.82 -11.60
N TRP A 18 3.74 -16.55 -12.01
CA TRP A 18 2.60 -15.70 -11.70
C TRP A 18 1.32 -16.26 -12.31
N GLU A 19 1.30 -16.53 -13.62
CA GLU A 19 0.15 -17.11 -14.33
C GLU A 19 -0.30 -18.45 -13.75
N GLU A 20 0.66 -19.26 -13.26
CA GLU A 20 0.37 -20.55 -12.62
C GLU A 20 -0.31 -20.40 -11.25
N VAL A 21 0.03 -19.36 -10.46
CA VAL A 21 -0.42 -19.20 -9.08
C VAL A 21 -1.57 -18.21 -8.93
N PHE A 22 -1.61 -17.17 -9.76
CA PHE A 22 -2.61 -16.11 -9.75
C PHE A 22 -3.40 -16.12 -11.06
N SER A 23 -4.20 -17.17 -11.25
CA SER A 23 -4.93 -17.46 -12.49
C SER A 23 -6.02 -16.46 -12.83
N ASP A 24 -6.45 -15.65 -11.86
CA ASP A 24 -7.54 -14.68 -12.01
C ASP A 24 -7.06 -13.37 -12.67
N ASP A 25 -5.74 -13.12 -12.65
CA ASP A 25 -5.17 -11.93 -13.28
C ASP A 25 -5.21 -12.03 -14.81
N THR A 26 -5.73 -10.99 -15.45
CA THR A 26 -5.89 -10.97 -16.90
C THR A 26 -4.54 -10.85 -17.63
N ARG A 27 -4.51 -11.32 -18.89
CA ARG A 27 -3.33 -11.15 -19.73
C ARG A 27 -2.97 -9.68 -19.94
N ALA A 28 -3.97 -8.81 -20.08
CA ALA A 28 -3.77 -7.37 -20.28
C ALA A 28 -3.11 -6.73 -19.06
N PHE A 29 -3.57 -7.09 -17.82
CA PHE A 29 -2.93 -6.66 -16.59
C PHE A 29 -1.48 -7.16 -16.50
N LEU A 30 -1.22 -8.44 -16.82
CA LEU A 30 0.14 -8.99 -16.79
C LEU A 30 1.06 -8.35 -17.82
N ASP A 31 0.54 -8.00 -19.02
CA ASP A 31 1.31 -7.27 -20.02
C ASP A 31 1.70 -5.88 -19.50
N TYR A 32 0.74 -5.11 -18.92
CA TYR A 32 1.04 -3.86 -18.24
C TYR A 32 2.09 -4.06 -17.13
N TYR A 33 1.84 -5.01 -16.23
CA TYR A 33 2.68 -5.22 -15.06
C TYR A 33 4.13 -5.55 -15.45
N TYR A 34 4.33 -6.52 -16.34
CA TYR A 34 5.66 -6.99 -16.73
C TYR A 34 6.40 -6.04 -17.71
N PHE A 35 5.69 -5.25 -18.51
CA PHE A 35 6.35 -4.30 -19.42
C PHE A 35 6.56 -2.91 -18.79
N ILE A 36 5.79 -2.54 -17.80
CA ILE A 36 5.82 -1.21 -17.19
C ILE A 36 6.24 -1.30 -15.72
N LYS A 37 5.44 -1.94 -14.87
CA LYS A 37 5.59 -1.89 -13.41
C LYS A 37 6.84 -2.58 -12.90
N THR A 38 7.19 -3.75 -13.43
CA THR A 38 8.36 -4.51 -12.93
C THR A 38 9.70 -3.84 -13.16
N LYS A 39 9.80 -2.81 -14.02
CA LYS A 39 11.06 -2.06 -14.23
C LYS A 39 11.57 -1.40 -12.96
N GLU A 40 10.66 -1.06 -12.04
CA GLU A 40 10.99 -0.41 -10.77
C GLU A 40 11.12 -1.40 -9.62
N ASN A 41 10.72 -2.65 -9.82
CA ASN A 41 10.65 -3.64 -8.77
C ASN A 41 12.00 -4.28 -8.48
N GLU A 42 12.17 -4.75 -7.24
CA GLU A 42 13.17 -5.76 -6.91
C GLU A 42 12.48 -7.12 -6.84
N ILE A 43 12.98 -8.10 -7.60
CA ILE A 43 12.40 -9.44 -7.64
C ILE A 43 13.41 -10.44 -7.08
N TRP A 44 13.00 -11.13 -6.02
CA TRP A 44 13.74 -12.19 -5.38
C TRP A 44 13.16 -13.54 -5.74
N VAL A 45 14.02 -14.50 -6.07
CA VAL A 45 13.60 -15.84 -6.51
C VAL A 45 14.41 -16.93 -5.82
N ILE A 46 13.84 -18.13 -5.80
CA ILE A 46 14.54 -19.38 -5.61
C ILE A 46 14.47 -20.17 -6.90
N GLU A 47 15.66 -20.41 -7.46
CA GLU A 47 15.84 -21.29 -8.62
C GLU A 47 16.32 -22.67 -8.20
N GLU A 48 15.72 -23.70 -8.79
CA GLU A 48 16.10 -25.08 -8.64
C GLU A 48 15.81 -25.80 -9.97
N ASP A 49 16.76 -26.63 -10.40
CA ASP A 49 16.72 -27.37 -11.67
C ASP A 49 16.54 -26.47 -12.92
N GLY A 50 17.10 -25.24 -12.87
CA GLY A 50 17.07 -24.27 -13.96
C GLY A 50 15.75 -23.54 -14.13
N GLU A 51 14.81 -23.69 -13.20
CA GLU A 51 13.53 -22.98 -13.20
C GLU A 51 13.27 -22.23 -11.89
N ILE A 52 12.52 -21.14 -11.97
CA ILE A 52 12.05 -20.39 -10.79
C ILE A 52 10.92 -21.19 -10.13
N GLN A 53 11.15 -21.61 -8.87
CA GLN A 53 10.21 -22.38 -8.08
C GLN A 53 9.46 -21.53 -7.05
N SER A 54 10.05 -20.40 -6.65
CA SER A 54 9.41 -19.45 -5.74
C SER A 54 9.86 -18.04 -6.06
N MET A 55 8.99 -17.06 -5.84
CA MET A 55 9.27 -15.64 -6.04
C MET A 55 8.63 -14.78 -4.96
N LEU A 56 9.17 -13.58 -4.80
CA LEU A 56 8.67 -12.46 -4.03
C LEU A 56 9.07 -11.18 -4.74
N GLN A 57 8.11 -10.27 -4.95
CA GLN A 57 8.38 -8.99 -5.57
C GLN A 57 8.21 -7.83 -4.58
N LEU A 58 9.03 -6.81 -4.74
CA LEU A 58 9.06 -5.61 -3.92
C LEU A 58 8.79 -4.40 -4.80
N ASN A 59 7.58 -3.85 -4.70
CA ASN A 59 7.20 -2.63 -5.40
C ASN A 59 7.59 -1.42 -4.56
N PRO A 60 8.39 -0.47 -5.08
CA PRO A 60 8.74 0.75 -4.36
C PRO A 60 7.54 1.70 -4.30
N TYR A 61 7.34 2.29 -3.12
CA TYR A 61 6.40 3.38 -2.88
C TYR A 61 7.07 4.49 -2.09
N GLN A 62 6.92 5.71 -2.56
CA GLN A 62 7.19 6.89 -1.73
C GLN A 62 6.00 7.07 -0.79
N LEU A 63 6.25 6.87 0.51
CA LEU A 63 5.25 7.09 1.55
C LEU A 63 5.56 8.34 2.33
N GLN A 64 4.54 9.17 2.58
CA GLN A 64 4.62 10.21 3.59
C GLN A 64 4.32 9.58 4.94
N VAL A 65 5.26 9.68 5.89
CA VAL A 65 5.10 9.22 7.29
C VAL A 65 5.22 10.43 8.18
N ALA A 66 4.10 10.88 8.75
CA ALA A 66 4.00 12.20 9.35
C ALA A 66 4.46 13.27 8.34
N GLU A 67 5.52 14.01 8.62
CA GLU A 67 6.07 15.04 7.72
C GLU A 67 7.31 14.56 6.93
N HIS A 68 7.65 13.27 7.01
CA HIS A 68 8.87 12.71 6.43
C HIS A 68 8.55 11.75 5.27
N PRO A 69 9.15 11.95 4.08
CA PRO A 69 9.03 11.01 2.97
C PRO A 69 10.00 9.84 3.16
N PHE A 70 9.50 8.61 2.93
CA PHE A 70 10.30 7.39 2.93
C PHE A 70 10.02 6.55 1.69
N LEU A 71 11.07 5.94 1.16
CA LEU A 71 10.92 4.82 0.24
C LEU A 71 10.64 3.56 1.06
N CYS A 72 9.44 3.03 0.93
CA CYS A 72 9.05 1.75 1.52
C CYS A 72 8.67 0.79 0.42
N ARG A 73 8.84 -0.51 0.64
CA ARG A 73 8.52 -1.52 -0.35
C ARG A 73 7.26 -2.28 0.03
N TYR A 74 6.35 -2.35 -0.93
CA TYR A 74 5.16 -3.21 -0.88
C TYR A 74 5.55 -4.61 -1.34
N ILE A 75 5.29 -5.62 -0.50
CA ILE A 75 5.53 -7.03 -0.84
C ILE A 75 4.32 -7.55 -1.62
N ILE A 76 4.57 -8.03 -2.82
CA ILE A 76 3.54 -8.56 -3.72
C ILE A 76 4.03 -9.84 -4.41
N ALA A 77 3.12 -10.57 -5.03
CA ALA A 77 3.41 -11.76 -5.84
C ALA A 77 4.28 -12.80 -5.11
N VAL A 78 3.97 -13.05 -3.85
CA VAL A 78 4.63 -14.10 -3.07
C VAL A 78 4.06 -15.43 -3.52
N ALA A 79 4.80 -16.15 -4.34
CA ALA A 79 4.36 -17.38 -4.97
C ALA A 79 5.38 -18.50 -4.83
N THR A 80 4.87 -19.73 -4.68
CA THR A 80 5.68 -20.96 -4.69
C THR A 80 4.89 -22.03 -5.42
N ARG A 81 5.52 -22.69 -6.40
CA ARG A 81 4.92 -23.81 -7.13
C ARG A 81 4.43 -24.89 -6.18
N ALA A 82 3.31 -25.50 -6.48
CA ALA A 82 2.62 -26.43 -5.57
C ALA A 82 3.52 -27.57 -5.05
N GLN A 83 4.34 -28.17 -5.92
CA GLN A 83 5.25 -29.26 -5.56
C GLN A 83 6.47 -28.83 -4.73
N TYR A 84 6.70 -27.51 -4.59
CA TYR A 84 7.80 -26.94 -3.81
C TYR A 84 7.31 -26.24 -2.53
N ARG A 85 6.01 -26.25 -2.25
CA ARG A 85 5.44 -25.72 -1.00
C ARG A 85 5.92 -26.54 0.21
N SER A 86 5.84 -25.93 1.38
CA SER A 86 6.27 -26.51 2.66
C SER A 86 7.77 -26.86 2.76
N ARG A 87 8.60 -26.36 1.84
CA ARG A 87 10.06 -26.52 1.86
C ARG A 87 10.80 -25.29 2.45
N GLY A 88 10.07 -24.31 2.97
CA GLY A 88 10.65 -23.08 3.54
C GLY A 88 11.05 -22.00 2.52
N TYR A 89 10.74 -22.13 1.23
CA TYR A 89 11.14 -21.21 0.17
C TYR A 89 10.61 -19.80 0.40
N MET A 90 9.30 -19.67 0.63
CA MET A 90 8.67 -18.38 0.97
C MET A 90 9.31 -17.74 2.19
N SER A 91 9.58 -18.52 3.25
CA SER A 91 10.24 -18.04 4.46
C SER A 91 11.63 -17.49 4.19
N SER A 92 12.42 -18.19 3.37
CA SER A 92 13.78 -17.78 3.00
C SER A 92 13.78 -16.49 2.19
N LEU A 93 12.87 -16.36 1.21
CA LEU A 93 12.70 -15.15 0.41
C LEU A 93 12.27 -13.96 1.28
N LEU A 94 11.26 -14.15 2.13
CA LEU A 94 10.73 -13.09 2.98
C LEU A 94 11.79 -12.58 3.98
N ARG A 95 12.52 -13.48 4.63
CA ARG A 95 13.62 -13.12 5.55
C ARG A 95 14.73 -12.37 4.83
N LYS A 96 15.13 -12.84 3.64
CA LYS A 96 16.16 -12.19 2.84
C LYS A 96 15.73 -10.78 2.41
N ALA A 97 14.52 -10.63 1.90
CA ALA A 97 13.97 -9.34 1.52
C ALA A 97 13.92 -8.35 2.71
N MET A 98 13.45 -8.80 3.88
CA MET A 98 13.43 -7.96 5.08
C MET A 98 14.85 -7.55 5.54
N GLN A 99 15.84 -8.45 5.47
CA GLN A 99 17.24 -8.12 5.81
C GLN A 99 17.83 -7.06 4.86
N GLU A 100 17.53 -7.16 3.55
CA GLU A 100 17.99 -6.17 2.57
C GLU A 100 17.34 -4.79 2.80
N MET A 101 16.04 -4.75 3.04
CA MET A 101 15.32 -3.52 3.37
C MET A 101 15.82 -2.91 4.69
N TYR A 102 16.06 -3.74 5.71
CA TYR A 102 16.66 -3.31 6.96
C TYR A 102 18.04 -2.67 6.75
N GLY A 103 18.92 -3.31 5.95
CA GLY A 103 20.23 -2.76 5.61
C GLY A 103 20.17 -1.40 4.90
N LYS A 104 19.09 -1.13 4.18
CA LYS A 104 18.79 0.16 3.55
C LYS A 104 18.14 1.17 4.51
N LYS A 105 17.94 0.81 5.78
CA LYS A 105 17.28 1.60 6.82
C LYS A 105 15.83 1.99 6.47
N GLU A 106 15.12 1.13 5.73
CA GLU A 106 13.70 1.33 5.47
C GLU A 106 12.92 1.16 6.78
N PRO A 107 12.01 2.09 7.13
CA PRO A 107 11.37 2.07 8.44
C PRO A 107 10.42 0.88 8.61
N PHE A 108 9.71 0.49 7.55
CA PHE A 108 8.78 -0.64 7.54
C PHE A 108 8.53 -1.15 6.12
N THR A 109 7.92 -2.32 6.03
CA THR A 109 7.34 -2.89 4.80
C THR A 109 5.88 -3.22 5.03
N PHE A 110 5.12 -3.39 3.95
CA PHE A 110 3.70 -3.65 4.02
C PHE A 110 3.23 -4.58 2.90
N LEU A 111 2.09 -5.20 3.12
CA LEU A 111 1.47 -6.12 2.16
C LEU A 111 -0.05 -6.22 2.37
N MET A 112 -0.75 -6.69 1.34
CA MET A 112 -2.11 -7.23 1.46
C MET A 112 -2.00 -8.76 1.54
N PRO A 113 -2.38 -9.39 2.66
CA PRO A 113 -2.18 -10.81 2.83
C PRO A 113 -3.26 -11.62 2.11
N ALA A 114 -2.88 -12.72 1.45
CA ALA A 114 -3.83 -13.74 1.03
C ALA A 114 -4.50 -14.43 2.24
N ALA A 115 -3.75 -14.60 3.35
CA ALA A 115 -4.24 -15.03 4.64
C ALA A 115 -3.33 -14.50 5.74
N GLU A 116 -3.91 -14.01 6.83
CA GLU A 116 -3.19 -13.47 7.99
C GLU A 116 -2.16 -14.45 8.56
N ALA A 117 -2.55 -15.71 8.73
CA ALA A 117 -1.74 -16.76 9.32
C ALA A 117 -0.40 -17.02 8.60
N ILE A 118 -0.28 -16.58 7.34
CA ILE A 118 0.97 -16.71 6.56
C ILE A 118 2.03 -15.75 7.06
N TYR A 119 1.63 -14.52 7.46
CA TYR A 119 2.55 -13.41 7.72
C TYR A 119 2.69 -13.07 9.21
N THR A 120 1.71 -13.43 10.04
CA THR A 120 1.78 -13.25 11.50
C THR A 120 3.03 -13.88 12.15
N PRO A 121 3.54 -15.06 11.72
CA PRO A 121 4.77 -15.64 12.25
C PRO A 121 6.05 -14.83 11.94
N TYR A 122 5.95 -13.85 11.03
CA TYR A 122 7.02 -12.92 10.69
C TYR A 122 6.79 -11.52 11.28
N ASP A 123 5.92 -11.42 12.29
CA ASP A 123 5.57 -10.18 12.99
C ASP A 123 4.86 -9.12 12.14
N PHE A 124 4.25 -9.50 11.02
CA PHE A 124 3.30 -8.62 10.34
C PHE A 124 2.00 -8.52 11.14
N ARG A 125 1.44 -7.32 11.20
CA ARG A 125 0.17 -7.04 11.89
C ARG A 125 -0.72 -6.17 11.01
N PHE A 126 -2.05 -6.40 11.09
CA PHE A 126 -3.00 -5.51 10.47
C PHE A 126 -2.99 -4.15 11.16
N VAL A 127 -2.78 -3.10 10.38
CA VAL A 127 -2.75 -1.72 10.85
C VAL A 127 -3.76 -0.84 10.12
N TYR A 128 -4.31 -1.32 9.01
CA TYR A 128 -5.28 -0.58 8.22
C TYR A 128 -6.46 -1.47 7.84
N SER A 129 -7.67 -0.97 8.16
CA SER A 129 -8.92 -1.53 7.70
C SER A 129 -9.53 -0.63 6.63
N GLN A 130 -9.63 -1.15 5.42
CA GLN A 130 -10.20 -0.43 4.29
C GLN A 130 -11.71 -0.31 4.44
N ARG A 131 -12.21 0.90 4.31
CA ARG A 131 -13.65 1.18 4.22
C ARG A 131 -14.12 0.85 2.81
N GLN A 132 -15.07 -0.07 2.70
CA GLN A 132 -15.68 -0.48 1.43
C GLN A 132 -17.17 -0.13 1.48
N ALA A 133 -17.65 0.58 0.47
CA ALA A 133 -19.03 1.02 0.40
C ALA A 133 -19.69 0.57 -0.90
N VAL A 134 -21.00 0.32 -0.86
CA VAL A 134 -21.80 -0.03 -2.03
C VAL A 134 -22.77 1.11 -2.30
N PHE A 135 -22.74 1.60 -3.54
CA PHE A 135 -23.62 2.66 -4.02
C PHE A 135 -24.64 2.08 -4.99
N GLU A 136 -25.91 2.34 -4.72
CA GLU A 136 -26.98 2.03 -5.68
C GLU A 136 -26.95 3.02 -6.84
N LYS A 137 -27.43 2.59 -8.02
CA LYS A 137 -27.62 3.48 -9.14
C LYS A 137 -28.62 4.57 -8.74
N LYS A 138 -28.29 5.82 -9.04
CA LYS A 138 -29.16 6.96 -8.85
C LYS A 138 -30.20 7.00 -9.98
N ALA A 139 -31.49 7.19 -9.64
CA ALA A 139 -32.55 7.18 -10.62
C ALA A 139 -32.51 8.40 -11.57
N GLU A 140 -32.11 9.55 -11.02
CA GLU A 140 -31.93 10.80 -11.76
C GLU A 140 -30.50 11.30 -11.48
N THR A 141 -29.76 11.59 -12.53
CA THR A 141 -28.41 12.14 -12.44
C THR A 141 -28.37 13.53 -13.04
N GLU A 142 -27.62 14.44 -12.41
CA GLU A 142 -27.34 15.75 -12.96
C GLU A 142 -26.26 15.63 -14.05
N LEU A 143 -26.27 16.56 -15.00
CA LEU A 143 -25.16 16.70 -15.94
C LEU A 143 -23.94 17.25 -15.21
N ILE A 144 -22.85 16.51 -15.26
CA ILE A 144 -21.57 16.90 -14.71
C ILE A 144 -20.51 16.92 -15.81
N GLU A 145 -19.53 17.78 -15.64
CA GLU A 145 -18.36 17.78 -16.51
C GLU A 145 -17.41 16.67 -16.04
N GLU A 146 -17.29 15.62 -16.83
CA GLU A 146 -16.39 14.52 -16.53
C GLU A 146 -15.61 14.07 -17.75
N GLU A 147 -14.36 13.67 -17.52
CA GLU A 147 -13.49 13.11 -18.54
C GLU A 147 -12.57 12.05 -17.95
N ASP A 148 -12.14 11.09 -18.78
CA ASP A 148 -11.10 10.16 -18.38
C ASP A 148 -9.72 10.78 -18.61
N ALA A 149 -8.91 10.77 -17.56
CA ALA A 149 -7.56 11.28 -17.62
C ALA A 149 -6.68 10.42 -18.53
N THR A 150 -5.79 11.07 -19.22
CA THR A 150 -4.66 10.47 -19.91
C THR A 150 -3.37 10.76 -19.13
N MET A 151 -2.24 10.23 -19.60
CA MET A 151 -0.93 10.54 -18.99
C MET A 151 -0.58 12.04 -19.02
N PHE A 152 -1.23 12.82 -19.90
CA PHE A 152 -0.98 14.28 -19.99
C PHE A 152 -1.56 15.08 -18.83
N GLN A 153 -2.60 14.56 -18.15
CA GLN A 153 -3.18 15.20 -16.97
C GLN A 153 -2.50 14.78 -15.66
N ALA A 154 -1.45 13.97 -15.70
CA ALA A 154 -0.81 13.41 -14.50
C ALA A 154 -0.35 14.48 -13.48
N GLU A 155 0.15 15.63 -13.93
CA GLU A 155 0.53 16.75 -13.07
C GLU A 155 -0.69 17.40 -12.38
N GLU A 156 -1.81 17.56 -13.10
CA GLU A 156 -3.05 18.10 -12.55
C GLU A 156 -3.61 17.16 -11.48
N LEU A 157 -3.62 15.84 -11.76
CA LEU A 157 -4.03 14.81 -10.79
C LEU A 157 -3.12 14.80 -9.55
N ALA A 158 -1.82 14.90 -9.73
CA ALA A 158 -0.84 14.92 -8.64
C ALA A 158 -1.01 16.15 -7.74
N ALA A 159 -1.22 17.32 -8.33
CA ALA A 159 -1.47 18.55 -7.58
C ALA A 159 -2.74 18.45 -6.73
N PHE A 160 -3.85 17.95 -7.32
CA PHE A 160 -5.10 17.72 -6.60
C PHE A 160 -4.95 16.71 -5.47
N ALA A 161 -4.29 15.57 -5.73
CA ALA A 161 -4.07 14.53 -4.72
C ALA A 161 -3.21 15.04 -3.56
N LYS A 162 -2.16 15.80 -3.85
CA LYS A 162 -1.30 16.40 -2.82
C LYS A 162 -2.09 17.29 -1.87
N GLU A 163 -2.95 18.17 -2.42
CA GLU A 163 -3.81 19.04 -1.62
C GLU A 163 -4.80 18.25 -0.77
N ARG A 164 -5.39 17.18 -1.35
CA ARG A 164 -6.42 16.38 -0.67
C ARG A 164 -5.86 15.43 0.39
N LEU A 165 -4.66 14.90 0.20
CA LEU A 165 -4.04 13.95 1.14
C LEU A 165 -3.31 14.65 2.28
N PHE A 166 -2.85 15.88 2.08
CA PHE A 166 -2.15 16.62 3.11
C PHE A 166 -3.02 16.81 4.36
N GLY A 167 -2.51 16.36 5.51
CA GLY A 167 -3.19 16.47 6.80
C GLY A 167 -4.37 15.50 7.02
N THR A 168 -4.72 14.67 6.03
CA THR A 168 -5.84 13.72 6.16
C THR A 168 -5.45 12.38 6.78
N ALA A 169 -4.19 11.97 6.63
CA ALA A 169 -3.65 10.74 7.18
C ALA A 169 -2.19 10.95 7.62
N ARG A 170 -1.76 10.16 8.62
CA ARG A 170 -0.37 10.19 9.08
C ARG A 170 0.58 9.43 8.15
N VAL A 171 0.07 8.43 7.47
CA VAL A 171 0.82 7.62 6.50
C VAL A 171 -0.01 7.49 5.22
N TYR A 172 0.55 7.90 4.10
CA TYR A 172 -0.08 7.76 2.78
C TYR A 172 0.96 7.70 1.66
N ALA A 173 0.58 7.07 0.53
CA ALA A 173 1.41 7.07 -0.66
C ALA A 173 1.44 8.47 -1.32
N VAL A 174 2.63 8.94 -1.62
CA VAL A 174 2.81 10.18 -2.41
C VAL A 174 2.36 9.89 -3.83
N ARG A 175 1.36 10.62 -4.29
CA ARG A 175 0.77 10.47 -5.62
C ARG A 175 1.27 11.58 -6.53
N ASP A 176 2.50 11.42 -7.01
CA ASP A 176 3.11 12.33 -7.96
C ASP A 176 2.68 12.08 -9.42
N ALA A 177 3.22 12.83 -10.37
CA ALA A 177 2.89 12.65 -11.77
C ALA A 177 3.26 11.25 -12.29
N HIS A 178 4.40 10.70 -11.86
CA HIS A 178 4.81 9.37 -12.24
C HIS A 178 3.83 8.29 -11.74
N TYR A 179 3.37 8.43 -10.49
CA TYR A 179 2.30 7.57 -9.94
C TYR A 179 1.07 7.57 -10.84
N TYR A 180 0.57 8.75 -11.25
CA TYR A 180 -0.62 8.83 -12.08
C TYR A 180 -0.41 8.38 -13.51
N GLN A 181 0.77 8.61 -14.12
CA GLN A 181 1.11 8.06 -15.44
C GLN A 181 1.04 6.53 -15.43
N THR A 182 1.62 5.90 -14.42
CA THR A 182 1.59 4.44 -14.24
C THR A 182 0.17 3.96 -13.95
N ARG A 183 -0.56 4.69 -13.10
CA ARG A 183 -1.93 4.33 -12.70
C ARG A 183 -2.93 4.40 -13.84
N VAL A 184 -2.78 5.36 -14.78
CA VAL A 184 -3.60 5.41 -16.01
C VAL A 184 -3.44 4.12 -16.81
N LEU A 185 -2.22 3.66 -17.03
CA LEU A 185 -1.94 2.44 -17.79
C LEU A 185 -2.47 1.19 -17.09
N GLU A 186 -2.35 1.14 -15.77
CA GLU A 186 -2.88 0.04 -14.96
C GLU A 186 -4.40 -0.05 -15.09
N GLN A 187 -5.11 1.05 -14.88
CA GLN A 187 -6.57 1.03 -14.98
C GLN A 187 -7.06 0.72 -16.41
N GLN A 188 -6.35 1.20 -17.43
CA GLN A 188 -6.66 0.84 -18.82
C GLN A 188 -6.51 -0.66 -19.08
N SER A 189 -5.54 -1.33 -18.44
CA SER A 189 -5.36 -2.78 -18.57
C SER A 189 -6.49 -3.60 -17.91
N GLU A 190 -7.27 -2.97 -17.01
CA GLU A 190 -8.43 -3.53 -16.31
C GLU A 190 -9.77 -3.01 -16.87
N ASN A 191 -9.79 -2.56 -18.14
CA ASN A 191 -10.96 -1.96 -18.80
C ASN A 191 -11.55 -0.75 -18.05
N GLY A 192 -10.70 -0.01 -17.35
CA GLY A 192 -11.07 1.15 -16.56
C GLY A 192 -10.33 2.42 -16.95
N GLY A 193 -10.26 3.35 -16.02
CA GLY A 193 -9.59 4.63 -16.20
C GLY A 193 -9.49 5.42 -14.90
N ILE A 194 -9.03 6.65 -15.01
CA ILE A 194 -9.07 7.64 -13.93
C ILE A 194 -10.05 8.72 -14.33
N ARG A 195 -11.16 8.82 -13.63
CA ARG A 195 -12.20 9.82 -13.87
C ARG A 195 -11.84 11.14 -13.19
N MET A 196 -11.90 12.23 -13.94
CA MET A 196 -11.82 13.60 -13.46
C MET A 196 -13.22 14.21 -13.42
N LEU A 197 -13.61 14.77 -12.27
CA LEU A 197 -14.87 15.46 -12.07
C LEU A 197 -14.62 16.97 -12.00
N LYS A 198 -15.28 17.74 -12.87
CA LYS A 198 -15.12 19.18 -12.94
C LYS A 198 -16.44 19.90 -12.68
N LYS A 199 -16.35 21.04 -12.02
CA LYS A 199 -17.44 21.99 -11.86
C LYS A 199 -16.95 23.37 -12.21
N ASP A 200 -17.62 24.04 -13.15
CA ASP A 200 -17.21 25.35 -13.66
C ASP A 200 -15.70 25.36 -14.10
N GLY A 201 -15.29 24.29 -14.79
CA GLY A 201 -13.91 24.08 -15.28
C GLY A 201 -12.85 23.80 -14.19
N LYS A 202 -13.26 23.63 -12.90
CA LYS A 202 -12.35 23.33 -11.80
C LYS A 202 -12.48 21.86 -11.38
N LEU A 203 -11.34 21.22 -11.13
CA LEU A 203 -11.31 19.85 -10.64
C LEU A 203 -11.85 19.78 -9.19
N VAL A 204 -12.91 19.01 -8.99
CA VAL A 204 -13.59 18.85 -7.70
C VAL A 204 -13.51 17.44 -7.15
N GLY A 205 -13.13 16.48 -7.99
CA GLY A 205 -12.95 15.09 -7.59
C GLY A 205 -12.21 14.26 -8.63
N ILE A 206 -11.59 13.20 -8.17
CA ILE A 206 -10.96 12.16 -9.01
C ILE A 206 -11.20 10.79 -8.40
N TYR A 207 -11.27 9.78 -9.22
CA TYR A 207 -11.26 8.38 -8.78
C TYR A 207 -10.75 7.46 -9.89
N CYS A 208 -10.13 6.35 -9.49
CA CYS A 208 -9.85 5.24 -10.41
C CYS A 208 -11.07 4.33 -10.49
N TYR A 209 -11.25 3.64 -11.61
CA TYR A 209 -12.28 2.61 -11.74
C TYR A 209 -11.80 1.47 -12.63
N ALA A 210 -12.32 0.27 -12.36
CA ALA A 210 -12.13 -0.93 -13.17
C ALA A 210 -13.49 -1.55 -13.50
N LYS A 211 -13.64 -2.09 -14.71
CA LYS A 211 -14.88 -2.71 -15.20
C LYS A 211 -14.60 -4.14 -15.65
N GLU A 212 -14.48 -5.01 -14.68
CA GLU A 212 -14.39 -6.45 -14.93
C GLU A 212 -15.77 -7.12 -14.74
N GLU A 213 -15.89 -8.18 -13.94
CA GLU A 213 -17.18 -8.79 -13.62
C GLU A 213 -18.08 -7.85 -12.78
N THR A 214 -17.46 -7.03 -11.95
CA THR A 214 -18.09 -5.98 -11.16
C THR A 214 -17.41 -4.64 -11.45
N CYS A 215 -18.18 -3.55 -11.33
CA CYS A 215 -17.59 -2.22 -11.41
C CYS A 215 -17.07 -1.82 -10.02
N GLU A 216 -15.78 -1.61 -9.91
CA GLU A 216 -15.13 -1.14 -8.70
C GLU A 216 -14.55 0.26 -8.92
N VAL A 217 -14.74 1.12 -7.93
CA VAL A 217 -14.13 2.45 -7.83
C VAL A 217 -13.07 2.42 -6.75
N LEU A 218 -11.91 2.91 -7.07
CA LEU A 218 -10.73 2.88 -6.21
C LEU A 218 -10.22 4.31 -5.96
N GLU A 219 -9.69 4.52 -4.78
CA GLU A 219 -8.95 5.74 -4.42
C GLU A 219 -9.67 7.07 -4.64
N PRO A 220 -10.97 7.18 -4.35
CA PRO A 220 -11.69 8.42 -4.57
C PRO A 220 -11.13 9.56 -3.70
N LEU A 221 -10.88 10.70 -4.33
CA LEU A 221 -10.55 11.96 -3.67
C LEU A 221 -11.56 13.01 -4.11
N ILE A 222 -12.34 13.54 -3.17
CA ILE A 222 -13.46 14.45 -3.46
C ILE A 222 -13.34 15.68 -2.56
N LEU A 223 -13.62 16.85 -3.12
CA LEU A 223 -13.79 18.06 -2.34
C LEU A 223 -15.08 17.96 -1.50
N PRO A 224 -15.07 18.43 -0.25
CA PRO A 224 -16.31 18.53 0.54
C PRO A 224 -17.39 19.33 -0.18
N GLY A 225 -18.66 18.85 -0.13
CA GLY A 225 -19.80 19.46 -0.81
C GLY A 225 -20.05 18.98 -2.25
N TYR A 226 -19.20 18.04 -2.75
CA TYR A 226 -19.36 17.45 -4.08
C TYR A 226 -19.69 15.96 -4.05
N GLU A 227 -20.23 15.46 -2.94
CA GLU A 227 -20.60 14.05 -2.73
C GLU A 227 -21.65 13.59 -3.73
N THR A 228 -22.62 14.45 -4.05
CA THR A 228 -23.66 14.16 -5.03
C THR A 228 -23.10 14.09 -6.45
N VAL A 229 -22.14 14.94 -6.80
CA VAL A 229 -21.42 14.92 -8.09
C VAL A 229 -20.68 13.59 -8.26
N PHE A 230 -20.01 13.13 -7.21
CA PHE A 230 -19.37 11.82 -7.22
C PHE A 230 -20.40 10.68 -7.43
N TRP A 231 -21.50 10.70 -6.68
CA TRP A 231 -22.55 9.67 -6.82
C TRP A 231 -23.16 9.66 -8.20
N ASP A 232 -23.44 10.84 -8.78
CA ASP A 232 -23.94 10.95 -10.15
C ASP A 232 -22.96 10.32 -11.14
N SER A 233 -21.68 10.63 -11.04
CA SER A 233 -20.66 10.09 -11.93
C SER A 233 -20.55 8.56 -11.85
N ILE A 234 -20.43 7.99 -10.64
CA ILE A 234 -20.31 6.53 -10.49
C ILE A 234 -21.58 5.79 -10.92
N SER A 235 -22.75 6.44 -10.81
CA SER A 235 -24.03 5.89 -11.31
C SER A 235 -24.05 5.72 -12.83
N GLY A 236 -23.24 6.49 -13.56
CA GLY A 236 -23.04 6.35 -15.01
C GLY A 236 -22.10 5.19 -15.40
N LEU A 237 -21.32 4.65 -14.47
CA LEU A 237 -20.34 3.60 -14.76
C LEU A 237 -20.99 2.24 -15.01
N SER A 238 -22.08 1.91 -14.31
CA SER A 238 -22.69 0.58 -14.32
C SER A 238 -24.21 0.65 -14.10
N GLU A 239 -24.93 -0.30 -14.70
CA GLU A 239 -26.35 -0.54 -14.39
C GLU A 239 -26.55 -1.27 -13.06
N LYS A 240 -25.51 -1.88 -12.50
CA LYS A 240 -25.51 -2.57 -11.20
C LYS A 240 -24.95 -1.65 -10.12
N PRO A 241 -25.17 -1.96 -8.83
CA PRO A 241 -24.49 -1.25 -7.74
C PRO A 241 -22.97 -1.22 -7.93
N VAL A 242 -22.37 -0.08 -7.59
CA VAL A 242 -20.93 0.14 -7.70
C VAL A 242 -20.30 -0.01 -6.33
N LYS A 243 -19.21 -0.76 -6.26
CA LYS A 243 -18.41 -0.91 -5.05
C LYS A 243 -17.30 0.12 -5.03
N VAL A 244 -17.21 0.89 -3.96
CA VAL A 244 -16.19 1.92 -3.74
C VAL A 244 -15.21 1.44 -2.67
N LEU A 245 -13.96 1.24 -3.05
CA LEU A 245 -12.86 0.84 -2.18
C LEU A 245 -12.14 2.07 -1.63
N ALA A 246 -11.65 2.00 -0.40
CA ALA A 246 -11.08 3.13 0.33
C ALA A 246 -12.02 4.35 0.37
N CYS A 247 -13.32 4.08 0.54
CA CYS A 247 -14.37 5.10 0.52
C CYS A 247 -14.13 6.17 1.59
N PRO A 248 -14.02 7.45 1.23
CA PRO A 248 -13.95 8.53 2.19
C PRO A 248 -15.17 8.60 3.09
N GLU A 249 -15.00 9.02 4.34
CA GLU A 249 -16.07 9.12 5.32
C GLU A 249 -17.21 10.05 4.86
N VAL A 250 -16.86 11.13 4.20
CA VAL A 250 -17.81 12.09 3.65
C VAL A 250 -18.81 11.48 2.67
N LEU A 251 -18.46 10.36 2.04
CA LEU A 251 -19.34 9.64 1.09
C LEU A 251 -20.24 8.59 1.75
N GLU A 252 -19.99 8.21 3.00
CA GLU A 252 -20.77 7.16 3.69
C GLU A 252 -22.30 7.45 3.72
N PRO A 253 -22.76 8.69 3.93
CA PRO A 253 -24.21 8.98 3.95
C PRO A 253 -24.93 8.68 2.62
N CYS A 254 -24.20 8.64 1.50
CA CYS A 254 -24.72 8.35 0.18
C CYS A 254 -24.70 6.85 -0.15
N ALA A 255 -24.01 6.04 0.63
CA ALA A 255 -23.86 4.62 0.38
C ALA A 255 -25.04 3.81 0.92
N ARG A 256 -25.41 2.72 0.21
CA ARG A 256 -26.37 1.72 0.69
C ARG A 256 -25.84 0.95 1.90
N SER A 257 -24.57 0.60 1.88
CA SER A 257 -23.89 -0.14 2.95
C SER A 257 -22.42 0.23 3.00
N VAL A 258 -21.85 0.16 4.20
CA VAL A 258 -20.42 0.39 4.46
C VAL A 258 -19.92 -0.74 5.35
N GLU A 259 -18.80 -1.30 4.98
CA GLU A 259 -18.08 -2.29 5.79
C GLU A 259 -16.61 -1.88 5.94
N ARG A 260 -15.96 -2.39 6.98
CA ARG A 260 -14.51 -2.22 7.18
C ARG A 260 -13.84 -3.58 7.13
N LYS A 261 -12.89 -3.75 6.22
CA LYS A 261 -12.12 -5.00 6.07
C LYS A 261 -10.66 -4.77 6.43
N PRO A 262 -10.07 -5.57 7.33
CA PRO A 262 -8.62 -5.59 7.50
C PRO A 262 -7.96 -5.81 6.13
N MET A 263 -7.04 -4.92 5.73
CA MET A 263 -6.51 -4.94 4.38
C MET A 263 -4.98 -4.93 4.36
N ILE A 264 -4.34 -4.05 5.10
CA ILE A 264 -2.90 -3.88 5.06
C ILE A 264 -2.28 -4.39 6.35
N MET A 265 -1.34 -5.32 6.21
CA MET A 265 -0.41 -5.70 7.26
C MET A 265 0.92 -4.96 7.07
N VAL A 266 1.47 -4.49 8.18
CA VAL A 266 2.77 -3.81 8.24
C VAL A 266 3.71 -4.61 9.14
N ARG A 267 5.00 -4.51 8.86
CA ARG A 267 6.08 -4.95 9.73
C ARG A 267 7.14 -3.86 9.82
N ILE A 268 7.48 -3.44 11.02
CA ILE A 268 8.60 -2.53 11.27
C ILE A 268 9.89 -3.24 10.87
N LEU A 269 10.73 -2.57 10.07
CA LEU A 269 12.04 -3.06 9.66
C LEU A 269 13.15 -2.37 10.48
N HIS A 270 13.42 -1.09 10.25
CA HIS A 270 14.45 -0.34 10.97
C HIS A 270 13.79 0.56 12.02
N LEU A 271 13.74 0.05 13.26
CA LEU A 271 12.97 0.66 14.35
C LEU A 271 13.45 2.08 14.68
N GLU A 272 14.76 2.30 14.77
CA GLU A 272 15.31 3.62 15.07
C GLU A 272 14.88 4.67 14.04
N THR A 273 14.92 4.33 12.75
CA THR A 273 14.47 5.23 11.67
C THR A 273 12.99 5.57 11.82
N LEU A 274 12.14 4.59 12.14
CA LEU A 274 10.70 4.87 12.33
C LEU A 274 10.46 5.76 13.54
N LEU A 275 11.04 5.42 14.68
CA LEU A 275 10.80 6.14 15.93
C LEU A 275 11.33 7.59 15.89
N SER A 276 12.42 7.85 15.16
CA SER A 276 13.04 9.18 15.06
C SER A 276 12.18 10.23 14.36
N VAL A 277 11.17 9.82 13.60
CA VAL A 277 10.26 10.75 12.88
C VAL A 277 8.91 10.91 13.55
N LEU A 278 8.66 10.19 14.64
CA LEU A 278 7.45 10.35 15.42
C LEU A 278 7.54 11.60 16.30
N THR A 279 6.39 12.20 16.53
CA THR A 279 6.26 13.38 17.40
C THR A 279 5.15 13.14 18.43
N VAL A 280 5.26 13.79 19.58
CA VAL A 280 4.15 13.86 20.53
C VAL A 280 3.21 15.01 20.15
N LYS A 281 1.96 14.93 20.58
CA LYS A 281 1.00 16.01 20.41
C LYS A 281 1.43 17.24 21.20
N GLU A 282 1.04 18.41 20.72
CA GLU A 282 1.27 19.65 21.43
C GLU A 282 0.73 19.60 22.87
N GLY A 283 1.57 19.98 23.82
CA GLY A 283 1.25 19.93 25.26
C GLY A 283 1.42 18.56 25.93
N GLU A 284 1.76 17.50 25.19
CA GLU A 284 2.07 16.19 25.74
C GLU A 284 3.58 15.97 25.88
N SER A 285 3.96 15.09 26.81
CA SER A 285 5.35 14.66 26.98
C SER A 285 5.44 13.13 27.02
N LEU A 286 6.54 12.60 26.49
CA LEU A 286 6.84 11.18 26.49
C LEU A 286 8.18 10.92 27.15
N SER A 287 8.23 10.01 28.12
CA SER A 287 9.47 9.46 28.66
C SER A 287 9.22 8.00 29.04
N CYS A 288 9.76 7.09 28.22
CA CYS A 288 9.61 5.66 28.48
C CYS A 288 10.85 4.89 27.98
N SER A 289 11.02 3.69 28.51
CA SER A 289 12.02 2.73 28.02
C SER A 289 11.42 1.35 27.91
N PHE A 290 11.78 0.60 26.87
CA PHE A 290 11.31 -0.76 26.64
C PHE A 290 12.33 -1.59 25.86
N ALA A 291 12.40 -2.87 26.19
CA ALA A 291 13.16 -3.83 25.42
C ALA A 291 12.33 -4.31 24.22
N VAL A 292 12.97 -4.44 23.07
CA VAL A 292 12.34 -5.00 21.86
C VAL A 292 12.90 -6.38 21.57
N ILE A 293 12.04 -7.31 21.22
CA ILE A 293 12.41 -8.64 20.73
C ILE A 293 12.05 -8.72 19.25
N ASP A 294 13.08 -8.86 18.40
CA ASP A 294 12.94 -9.10 16.97
C ASP A 294 13.82 -10.29 16.56
N PRO A 295 13.23 -11.49 16.42
CA PRO A 295 14.01 -12.69 16.11
C PRO A 295 14.51 -12.76 14.66
N ILE A 296 14.06 -11.87 13.79
CA ILE A 296 14.42 -11.84 12.37
C ILE A 296 15.46 -10.76 12.09
N LEU A 297 15.25 -9.56 12.61
CA LEU A 297 16.11 -8.40 12.44
C LEU A 297 16.70 -8.03 13.81
N THR A 298 17.68 -8.83 14.24
CA THR A 298 18.22 -8.78 15.60
C THR A 298 18.82 -7.42 15.99
N GLY A 299 19.16 -6.57 15.02
CA GLY A 299 19.60 -5.20 15.28
C GLY A 299 18.52 -4.31 15.93
N ASN A 300 17.23 -4.69 15.86
CA ASN A 300 16.14 -4.03 16.60
C ASN A 300 16.04 -4.50 18.06
N SER A 301 16.63 -5.68 18.39
CA SER A 301 16.55 -6.29 19.73
C SER A 301 17.48 -5.59 20.71
N ARG A 302 17.06 -4.43 21.18
CA ARG A 302 17.75 -3.55 22.11
C ARG A 302 16.79 -3.00 23.13
N ILE A 303 17.28 -2.29 24.14
CA ILE A 303 16.46 -1.50 25.05
C ILE A 303 16.50 -0.06 24.56
N TRP A 304 15.33 0.42 24.16
CA TRP A 304 15.14 1.76 23.61
C TRP A 304 14.58 2.70 24.65
N LYS A 305 15.12 3.91 24.73
CA LYS A 305 14.58 5.01 25.52
C LYS A 305 14.07 6.09 24.60
N LEU A 306 12.81 6.49 24.79
CA LEU A 306 12.14 7.57 24.08
C LEU A 306 11.91 8.74 25.04
N CYS A 307 12.38 9.91 24.65
CA CYS A 307 12.11 11.15 25.39
C CYS A 307 11.64 12.23 24.42
N SER A 308 10.50 12.85 24.69
CA SER A 308 10.07 14.04 23.91
C SER A 308 10.97 15.24 24.24
N GLN A 309 11.26 16.03 23.21
CA GLN A 309 11.92 17.32 23.31
C GLN A 309 10.88 18.44 23.40
N GLU A 310 11.32 19.67 23.66
CA GLU A 310 10.44 20.85 23.77
C GLU A 310 9.67 21.15 22.48
N ASP A 311 10.23 20.78 21.33
CA ASP A 311 9.61 20.93 19.99
C ASP A 311 8.70 19.75 19.59
N GLY A 312 8.44 18.84 20.53
CA GLY A 312 7.60 17.65 20.32
C GLY A 312 8.28 16.49 19.60
N ARG A 313 9.51 16.63 19.08
CA ARG A 313 10.27 15.53 18.49
C ARG A 313 10.66 14.49 19.53
N ILE A 314 10.77 13.24 19.13
CA ILE A 314 11.19 12.15 19.99
C ILE A 314 12.67 11.88 19.81
N GLN A 315 13.45 12.03 20.87
CA GLN A 315 14.81 11.55 20.93
C GLN A 315 14.80 10.06 21.25
N VAL A 316 15.46 9.26 20.39
CA VAL A 316 15.59 7.82 20.50
C VAL A 316 17.03 7.48 20.91
N THR A 317 17.21 6.76 21.98
CA THR A 317 18.54 6.34 22.48
C THR A 317 18.50 4.91 23.00
N GLU A 318 19.64 4.25 23.07
CA GLU A 318 19.80 2.97 23.77
C GLU A 318 19.97 3.22 25.27
N THR A 319 19.52 2.28 26.09
CA THR A 319 19.66 2.29 27.55
C THR A 319 19.82 0.86 28.09
N GLU A 320 20.21 0.73 29.35
CA GLU A 320 20.28 -0.57 30.04
C GLU A 320 19.00 -0.84 30.86
N ASP A 321 18.21 0.19 31.17
CA ASP A 321 17.00 0.10 31.99
C ASP A 321 15.75 -0.05 31.14
N SER A 322 14.96 -1.10 31.35
CA SER A 322 13.73 -1.38 30.66
C SER A 322 12.54 -1.37 31.61
N GLN A 323 11.46 -0.67 31.23
CA GLN A 323 10.18 -0.66 31.92
C GLN A 323 9.23 -1.77 31.45
N GLY A 324 9.59 -2.47 30.38
CA GLY A 324 8.80 -3.56 29.81
C GLY A 324 9.44 -4.17 28.58
N VAL A 325 8.80 -5.21 28.04
CA VAL A 325 9.28 -5.95 26.87
C VAL A 325 8.18 -6.01 25.83
N LEU A 326 8.50 -5.67 24.58
CA LEU A 326 7.60 -5.74 23.43
C LEU A 326 8.20 -6.62 22.33
N THR A 327 7.40 -7.43 21.68
CA THR A 327 7.79 -7.98 20.38
C THR A 327 7.68 -6.89 19.32
N ILE A 328 8.43 -7.03 18.23
CA ILE A 328 8.34 -6.05 17.13
C ILE A 328 6.93 -6.02 16.52
N GLY A 329 6.21 -7.15 16.54
CA GLY A 329 4.80 -7.20 16.11
C GLY A 329 3.87 -6.41 17.03
N ALA A 330 3.99 -6.57 18.37
CA ALA A 330 3.21 -5.78 19.31
C ALA A 330 3.52 -4.27 19.20
N LEU A 331 4.80 -3.92 18.96
CA LEU A 331 5.18 -2.53 18.73
C LEU A 331 4.60 -1.99 17.42
N THR A 332 4.49 -2.82 16.38
CA THR A 332 3.84 -2.42 15.11
C THR A 332 2.37 -2.03 15.34
N GLU A 333 1.61 -2.80 16.13
CA GLU A 333 0.22 -2.47 16.47
C GLU A 333 0.08 -1.18 17.31
N LEU A 334 1.09 -0.83 18.09
CA LEU A 334 1.07 0.37 18.91
C LEU A 334 1.41 1.65 18.13
N VAL A 335 2.26 1.53 17.09
CA VAL A 335 2.77 2.69 16.35
C VAL A 335 1.83 3.09 15.21
N PHE A 336 1.20 2.13 14.56
CA PHE A 336 0.29 2.33 13.43
C PHE A 336 -1.18 2.24 13.83
#